data_8e856ef0b1c8a53a799e69c47ef226cc
#
_entry.id   8e856ef0b1c8a53a799e69c47ef226cc
#
_cell.length_a   1.000
_cell.length_b   1.000
_cell.length_c   1.000
_cell.angle_alpha   90.00
_cell.angle_beta   90.00
_cell.angle_gamma   90.00
#
_symmetry.space_group_name_H-M   'P 1'
#
loop_
_entity.id
_entity.type
_entity.pdbx_description
1 polymer ?
#
loop_
_entity_poly.entity_id
_entity_poly.type
_entity_poly.pdbx_seq_one_letter_code
_entity_poly.pdbx_strand_id
1 'polypeptide(L)'
;CKEIINGMYSMNVHSILDYSVEGQKNETSFEKSCKKKIDIIDSVSKNQAIPFAVFKPTSIGRYDLFKMVSNQNKLNKTENDEWLNVVARFHKICKHAMKMNIKILIDAEEYEVQKAIDDLSLEMMINYNINDVIVYNTIQLYRWDRLDYLKKILKKYKASGFNFGFKLVRGAYMEKERLMAKKGKYKSPICSTKNDTDKNFDNAVELMFDNLKKIDFFVATHNENSNYKVMKLMKKNGLQN
;
A
#
# COMPACT_ATOMS: atom_id res chain seq x y z
N CYS A 1 -4.33 -24.77 -3.88
CA CYS A 1 -4.60 -23.34 -4.21
C CYS A 1 -5.28 -23.15 -5.57
N LYS A 2 -4.80 -23.73 -6.68
CA LYS A 2 -5.37 -23.47 -8.03
C LYS A 2 -6.88 -23.77 -8.13
N GLU A 3 -7.34 -24.89 -7.60
CA GLU A 3 -8.76 -25.28 -7.60
C GLU A 3 -9.64 -24.28 -6.85
N ILE A 4 -9.19 -23.80 -5.68
CA ILE A 4 -9.90 -22.80 -4.88
C ILE A 4 -10.00 -21.48 -5.65
N ILE A 5 -8.89 -21.02 -6.23
CA ILE A 5 -8.85 -19.78 -7.03
C ILE A 5 -9.81 -19.88 -8.22
N ASN A 6 -9.79 -20.98 -8.94
CA ASN A 6 -10.69 -21.21 -10.08
C ASN A 6 -12.16 -21.29 -9.64
N GLY A 7 -12.45 -21.97 -8.52
CA GLY A 7 -13.79 -22.03 -7.94
C GLY A 7 -14.31 -20.64 -7.53
N MET A 8 -13.49 -19.80 -6.91
CA MET A 8 -13.87 -18.42 -6.59
C MET A 8 -14.06 -17.58 -7.86
N TYR A 9 -13.18 -17.72 -8.83
CA TYR A 9 -13.26 -16.99 -10.09
C TYR A 9 -14.52 -17.32 -10.90
N SER A 10 -14.98 -18.59 -10.87
CA SER A 10 -16.26 -18.97 -11.49
C SER A 10 -17.48 -18.29 -10.86
N MET A 11 -17.33 -17.78 -9.62
CA MET A 11 -18.33 -16.96 -8.92
C MET A 11 -18.06 -15.45 -9.05
N ASN A 12 -17.20 -15.04 -9.99
CA ASN A 12 -16.76 -13.66 -10.21
C ASN A 12 -16.01 -13.04 -9.01
N VAL A 13 -15.31 -13.88 -8.22
CA VAL A 13 -14.47 -13.46 -7.10
C VAL A 13 -13.01 -13.66 -7.44
N HIS A 14 -12.26 -12.57 -7.53
CA HIS A 14 -10.82 -12.59 -7.79
C HIS A 14 -10.04 -12.88 -6.51
N SER A 15 -8.83 -13.38 -6.68
CA SER A 15 -7.92 -13.69 -5.58
C SER A 15 -6.70 -12.78 -5.58
N ILE A 16 -6.13 -12.52 -4.40
CA ILE A 16 -4.83 -11.87 -4.24
C ILE A 16 -3.91 -12.85 -3.52
N LEU A 17 -2.73 -13.10 -4.08
CA LEU A 17 -1.74 -13.97 -3.47
C LEU A 17 -0.69 -13.10 -2.75
N ASP A 18 -0.56 -13.31 -1.45
CA ASP A 18 0.55 -12.75 -0.66
C ASP A 18 1.56 -13.86 -0.34
N TYR A 19 2.82 -13.57 -0.62
CA TYR A 19 3.95 -14.35 -0.15
C TYR A 19 4.82 -13.43 0.71
N SER A 20 4.57 -13.45 2.00
CA SER A 20 5.31 -12.64 2.95
C SER A 20 6.28 -13.49 3.75
N VAL A 21 7.57 -13.13 3.73
CA VAL A 21 8.59 -13.67 4.63
C VAL A 21 9.05 -12.51 5.49
N GLU A 22 8.70 -12.55 6.76
CA GLU A 22 9.08 -11.54 7.74
C GLU A 22 10.43 -11.86 8.39
N GLY A 23 11.09 -10.83 8.97
CA GLY A 23 12.30 -11.01 9.76
C GLY A 23 13.59 -11.27 8.97
N GLN A 24 13.64 -10.96 7.69
CA GLN A 24 14.87 -11.01 6.90
C GLN A 24 15.89 -9.99 7.42
N LYS A 25 17.18 -10.37 7.44
CA LYS A 25 18.23 -9.55 8.09
C LYS A 25 19.45 -9.26 7.20
N ASN A 26 19.54 -9.83 6.00
CA ASN A 26 20.73 -9.69 5.16
C ASN A 26 20.37 -9.48 3.68
N GLU A 27 21.28 -8.87 2.95
CA GLU A 27 21.15 -8.52 1.54
C GLU A 27 20.80 -9.71 0.64
N THR A 28 21.42 -10.86 0.85
CA THR A 28 21.11 -12.08 0.07
C THR A 28 19.66 -12.51 0.22
N SER A 29 19.11 -12.41 1.43
CA SER A 29 17.71 -12.72 1.72
C SER A 29 16.77 -11.71 1.07
N PHE A 30 17.10 -10.41 1.09
CA PHE A 30 16.33 -9.36 0.44
C PHE A 30 16.30 -9.52 -1.08
N GLU A 31 17.43 -9.86 -1.71
CA GLU A 31 17.48 -10.15 -3.14
C GLU A 31 16.65 -11.39 -3.52
N LYS A 32 16.70 -12.47 -2.73
CA LYS A 32 15.85 -13.65 -2.92
C LYS A 32 14.37 -13.27 -2.80
N SER A 33 14.03 -12.45 -1.82
CA SER A 33 12.65 -11.96 -1.62
C SER A 33 12.19 -11.09 -2.81
N CYS A 34 13.03 -10.18 -3.28
CA CYS A 34 12.76 -9.36 -4.45
C CYS A 34 12.54 -10.24 -5.71
N LYS A 35 13.43 -11.22 -5.96
CA LYS A 35 13.27 -12.17 -7.06
C LYS A 35 11.96 -12.92 -6.95
N LYS A 36 11.60 -13.40 -5.76
CA LYS A 36 10.32 -14.10 -5.54
C LYS A 36 9.09 -13.25 -5.87
N LYS A 37 9.13 -11.91 -5.57
CA LYS A 37 8.04 -11.00 -5.97
C LYS A 37 7.93 -10.90 -7.49
N ILE A 38 9.04 -10.86 -8.20
CA ILE A 38 9.08 -10.87 -9.67
C ILE A 38 8.49 -12.18 -10.22
N ASP A 39 8.91 -13.34 -9.68
CA ASP A 39 8.37 -14.65 -10.08
C ASP A 39 6.84 -14.73 -9.85
N ILE A 40 6.34 -14.11 -8.76
CA ILE A 40 4.90 -14.02 -8.50
C ILE A 40 4.22 -13.16 -9.55
N ILE A 41 4.75 -11.98 -9.89
CA ILE A 41 4.20 -11.11 -10.94
C ILE A 41 4.12 -11.87 -12.27
N ASP A 42 5.17 -12.60 -12.66
CA ASP A 42 5.17 -13.45 -13.86
C ASP A 42 4.12 -14.55 -13.82
N SER A 43 3.90 -15.14 -12.64
CA SER A 43 2.90 -16.18 -12.47
C SER A 43 1.46 -15.65 -12.55
N VAL A 44 1.19 -14.52 -11.89
CA VAL A 44 -0.16 -13.93 -11.86
C VAL A 44 -0.53 -13.24 -13.17
N SER A 45 0.45 -12.72 -13.92
CA SER A 45 0.20 -12.09 -15.22
C SER A 45 -0.43 -13.03 -16.25
N LYS A 46 -0.36 -14.33 -16.02
CA LYS A 46 -0.95 -15.37 -16.86
C LYS A 46 -2.30 -15.86 -16.35
N ASN A 47 -2.84 -15.25 -15.28
CA ASN A 47 -4.06 -15.74 -14.63
C ASN A 47 -5.00 -14.57 -14.29
N GLN A 48 -6.05 -14.41 -15.09
CA GLN A 48 -7.07 -13.37 -14.90
C GLN A 48 -7.78 -13.41 -13.55
N ALA A 49 -7.78 -14.57 -12.86
CA ALA A 49 -8.34 -14.70 -11.53
C ALA A 49 -7.52 -13.96 -10.44
N ILE A 50 -6.31 -13.48 -10.78
CA ILE A 50 -5.38 -12.83 -9.82
C ILE A 50 -4.90 -11.50 -10.41
N PRO A 51 -5.69 -10.43 -10.30
CA PRO A 51 -5.39 -9.14 -10.94
C PRO A 51 -4.34 -8.29 -10.21
N PHE A 52 -3.96 -8.67 -8.98
CA PHE A 52 -3.03 -7.93 -8.15
C PHE A 52 -1.91 -8.80 -7.62
N ALA A 53 -0.72 -8.21 -7.51
CA ALA A 53 0.36 -8.71 -6.66
C ALA A 53 0.49 -7.79 -5.43
N VAL A 54 1.08 -8.31 -4.34
CA VAL A 54 1.27 -7.56 -3.09
C VAL A 54 2.66 -7.84 -2.52
N PHE A 55 3.24 -6.85 -1.83
CA PHE A 55 4.42 -7.09 -1.02
C PHE A 55 4.51 -6.15 0.19
N LYS A 56 5.18 -6.64 1.24
CA LYS A 56 5.58 -5.83 2.39
C LYS A 56 6.97 -5.25 2.17
N PRO A 57 7.16 -3.94 2.31
CA PRO A 57 8.45 -3.27 2.17
C PRO A 57 9.58 -3.87 2.99
N THR A 58 9.34 -4.25 4.25
CA THR A 58 10.37 -4.86 5.11
C THR A 58 10.77 -6.29 4.69
N SER A 59 10.09 -6.88 3.71
CA SER A 59 10.53 -8.14 3.10
C SER A 59 11.71 -7.96 2.13
N ILE A 60 12.04 -6.72 1.72
CA ILE A 60 13.10 -6.39 0.75
C ILE A 60 14.11 -5.36 1.27
N GLY A 61 14.06 -5.06 2.56
CA GLY A 61 15.00 -4.19 3.26
C GLY A 61 14.82 -4.31 4.76
N ARG A 62 15.88 -4.07 5.56
CA ARG A 62 15.78 -4.24 7.00
C ARG A 62 14.92 -3.16 7.66
N TYR A 63 14.14 -3.58 8.63
CA TYR A 63 13.19 -2.75 9.37
C TYR A 63 13.83 -1.48 9.97
N ASP A 64 14.98 -1.63 10.64
CA ASP A 64 15.68 -0.51 11.29
C ASP A 64 16.10 0.56 10.30
N LEU A 65 16.43 0.19 9.06
CA LEU A 65 16.79 1.15 8.02
C LEU A 65 15.59 1.98 7.59
N PHE A 66 14.41 1.37 7.38
CA PHE A 66 13.16 2.09 7.15
C PHE A 66 12.83 3.04 8.30
N LYS A 67 13.04 2.61 9.55
CA LYS A 67 12.85 3.45 10.74
C LYS A 67 13.79 4.65 10.76
N MET A 68 15.06 4.45 10.46
CA MET A 68 16.06 5.53 10.41
C MET A 68 15.69 6.56 9.34
N VAL A 69 15.31 6.12 8.14
CA VAL A 69 14.87 6.99 7.03
C VAL A 69 13.56 7.72 7.38
N SER A 70 12.59 7.02 7.97
CA SER A 70 11.34 7.62 8.44
C SER A 70 11.56 8.76 9.43
N ASN A 71 12.53 8.61 10.31
CA ASN A 71 12.93 9.60 11.31
C ASN A 71 13.89 10.66 10.77
N GLN A 72 14.27 10.63 9.48
CA GLN A 72 15.22 11.51 8.84
C GLN A 72 16.61 11.51 9.52
N ASN A 73 17.01 10.37 10.07
CA ASN A 73 18.31 10.18 10.67
C ASN A 73 19.40 10.25 9.59
N LYS A 74 20.56 10.82 9.95
CA LYS A 74 21.73 10.78 9.06
C LYS A 74 22.23 9.33 8.95
N LEU A 75 22.23 8.80 7.74
CA LEU A 75 22.77 7.49 7.44
C LEU A 75 24.28 7.55 7.28
N ASN A 76 25.00 6.54 7.77
CA ASN A 76 26.39 6.35 7.42
C ASN A 76 26.54 5.78 5.99
N LYS A 77 27.75 5.61 5.50
CA LYS A 77 28.02 5.14 4.13
C LYS A 77 27.36 3.78 3.85
N THR A 78 27.54 2.80 4.72
CA THR A 78 26.97 1.45 4.58
C THR A 78 25.44 1.48 4.58
N GLU A 79 24.85 2.22 5.51
CA GLU A 79 23.37 2.39 5.59
C GLU A 79 22.80 3.10 4.35
N ASN A 80 23.55 4.05 3.80
CA ASN A 80 23.15 4.72 2.55
C ASN A 80 23.20 3.75 1.36
N ASP A 81 24.25 2.94 1.26
CA ASP A 81 24.37 1.92 0.21
C ASP A 81 23.24 0.86 0.33
N GLU A 82 22.91 0.43 1.56
CA GLU A 82 21.75 -0.43 1.82
C GLU A 82 20.44 0.22 1.40
N TRP A 83 20.25 1.53 1.68
CA TRP A 83 19.05 2.24 1.29
C TRP A 83 18.89 2.36 -0.23
N LEU A 84 19.99 2.63 -0.94
CA LEU A 84 20.00 2.62 -2.40
C LEU A 84 19.60 1.24 -2.97
N ASN A 85 20.02 0.15 -2.33
CA ASN A 85 19.60 -1.20 -2.70
C ASN A 85 18.09 -1.41 -2.47
N VAL A 86 17.52 -0.88 -1.38
CA VAL A 86 16.06 -0.92 -1.14
C VAL A 86 15.32 -0.19 -2.25
N VAL A 87 15.72 1.04 -2.57
CA VAL A 87 15.13 1.85 -3.65
C VAL A 87 15.22 1.11 -4.99
N ALA A 88 16.37 0.53 -5.30
CA ALA A 88 16.56 -0.25 -6.53
C ALA A 88 15.63 -1.47 -6.62
N ARG A 89 15.37 -2.17 -5.50
CA ARG A 89 14.42 -3.29 -5.44
C ARG A 89 12.98 -2.82 -5.66
N PHE A 90 12.57 -1.69 -5.08
CA PHE A 90 11.26 -1.09 -5.35
C PHE A 90 11.10 -0.79 -6.84
N HIS A 91 12.07 -0.11 -7.46
CA HIS A 91 12.05 0.14 -8.90
C HIS A 91 11.99 -1.15 -9.72
N LYS A 92 12.78 -2.16 -9.37
CA LYS A 92 12.83 -3.45 -10.06
C LYS A 92 11.46 -4.15 -10.05
N ILE A 93 10.80 -4.18 -8.90
CA ILE A 93 9.47 -4.80 -8.74
C ILE A 93 8.41 -3.99 -9.50
N CYS A 94 8.32 -2.67 -9.27
CA CYS A 94 7.29 -1.83 -9.87
C CYS A 94 7.43 -1.70 -11.39
N LYS A 95 8.66 -1.59 -11.90
CA LYS A 95 8.96 -1.59 -13.34
C LYS A 95 8.55 -2.91 -13.99
N HIS A 96 8.79 -4.04 -13.32
CA HIS A 96 8.39 -5.35 -13.81
C HIS A 96 6.86 -5.50 -13.81
N ALA A 97 6.19 -5.07 -12.75
CA ALA A 97 4.73 -5.04 -12.66
C ALA A 97 4.10 -4.21 -13.81
N MET A 98 4.65 -3.01 -14.08
CA MET A 98 4.25 -2.17 -15.21
C MET A 98 4.42 -2.91 -16.55
N LYS A 99 5.58 -3.54 -16.77
CA LYS A 99 5.86 -4.31 -18.00
C LYS A 99 4.86 -5.46 -18.21
N MET A 100 4.47 -6.12 -17.13
CA MET A 100 3.53 -7.25 -17.16
C MET A 100 2.06 -6.82 -17.07
N ASN A 101 1.79 -5.52 -16.96
CA ASN A 101 0.46 -4.93 -16.74
C ASN A 101 -0.26 -5.54 -15.53
N ILE A 102 0.46 -5.73 -14.42
CA ILE A 102 -0.07 -6.22 -13.16
C ILE A 102 -0.06 -5.10 -12.13
N LYS A 103 -1.21 -4.85 -11.53
CA LYS A 103 -1.34 -3.89 -10.43
C LYS A 103 -0.64 -4.42 -9.19
N ILE A 104 0.14 -3.56 -8.49
CA ILE A 104 0.90 -3.94 -7.31
C ILE A 104 0.49 -3.12 -6.10
N LEU A 105 0.16 -3.82 -5.02
CA LEU A 105 -0.20 -3.23 -3.73
C LEU A 105 1.05 -3.23 -2.83
N ILE A 106 1.50 -2.05 -2.42
CA ILE A 106 2.55 -1.88 -1.42
C ILE A 106 1.86 -1.82 -0.06
N ASP A 107 2.08 -2.83 0.78
CA ASP A 107 1.44 -2.89 2.09
C ASP A 107 2.01 -1.86 3.06
N ALA A 108 1.11 -1.31 3.89
CA ALA A 108 1.51 -0.46 5.00
C ALA A 108 1.95 -1.32 6.19
N GLU A 109 2.92 -0.80 6.92
CA GLU A 109 3.48 -1.47 8.10
C GLU A 109 3.37 -0.57 9.34
N GLU A 110 4.22 -0.75 10.35
CA GLU A 110 4.15 0.00 11.59
C GLU A 110 4.42 1.50 11.37
N TYR A 111 3.88 2.30 12.29
CA TYR A 111 3.96 3.77 12.25
C TYR A 111 5.40 4.29 12.07
N GLU A 112 6.35 3.70 12.79
CA GLU A 112 7.74 4.18 12.80
C GLU A 112 8.51 3.94 11.49
N VAL A 113 8.02 3.07 10.60
CA VAL A 113 8.61 2.83 9.27
C VAL A 113 7.76 3.40 8.14
N GLN A 114 6.51 3.77 8.41
CA GLN A 114 5.52 4.07 7.39
C GLN A 114 5.86 5.31 6.56
N LYS A 115 6.54 6.31 7.13
CA LYS A 115 6.90 7.51 6.36
C LYS A 115 7.83 7.19 5.20
N ALA A 116 8.85 6.37 5.41
CA ALA A 116 9.76 5.94 4.34
C ALA A 116 9.03 5.11 3.28
N ILE A 117 8.07 4.27 3.70
CA ILE A 117 7.22 3.48 2.80
C ILE A 117 6.32 4.40 1.96
N ASP A 118 5.69 5.39 2.56
CA ASP A 118 4.85 6.37 1.85
C ASP A 118 5.66 7.16 0.81
N ASP A 119 6.86 7.61 1.17
CA ASP A 119 7.75 8.38 0.30
C ASP A 119 8.20 7.53 -0.91
N LEU A 120 8.62 6.27 -0.69
CA LEU A 120 8.97 5.33 -1.76
C LEU A 120 7.77 4.99 -2.63
N SER A 121 6.61 4.75 -2.03
CA SER A 121 5.38 4.44 -2.79
C SER A 121 4.99 5.60 -3.69
N LEU A 122 5.12 6.84 -3.21
CA LEU A 122 4.87 8.04 -4.01
C LEU A 122 5.89 8.17 -5.15
N GLU A 123 7.17 7.91 -4.89
CA GLU A 123 8.21 7.88 -5.93
C GLU A 123 7.88 6.85 -7.00
N MET A 124 7.44 5.64 -6.63
CA MET A 124 7.04 4.62 -7.58
C MET A 124 5.81 5.03 -8.41
N MET A 125 4.81 5.70 -7.81
CA MET A 125 3.66 6.24 -8.55
C MET A 125 4.09 7.29 -9.58
N ILE A 126 4.97 8.21 -9.19
CA ILE A 126 5.51 9.26 -10.09
C ILE A 126 6.18 8.62 -11.32
N ASN A 127 6.88 7.51 -11.14
CA ASN A 127 7.63 6.86 -12.21
C ASN A 127 6.80 5.88 -13.04
N TYR A 128 5.77 5.24 -12.47
CA TYR A 128 5.11 4.09 -13.10
C TYR A 128 3.60 4.23 -13.30
N ASN A 129 2.95 5.25 -12.72
CA ASN A 129 1.51 5.50 -12.89
C ASN A 129 1.23 6.62 -13.91
N ILE A 130 1.89 6.62 -15.06
CA ILE A 130 1.76 7.69 -16.05
C ILE A 130 0.47 7.51 -16.88
N ASN A 131 0.30 6.39 -17.53
CA ASN A 131 -0.88 6.08 -18.35
C ASN A 131 -1.92 5.34 -17.52
N ASP A 132 -1.54 4.22 -16.92
CA ASP A 132 -2.37 3.38 -16.09
C ASP A 132 -1.89 3.40 -14.64
N VAL A 133 -2.78 3.11 -13.70
CA VAL A 133 -2.41 2.97 -12.29
C VAL A 133 -1.93 1.54 -12.04
N ILE A 134 -0.62 1.40 -11.85
CA ILE A 134 0.06 0.12 -11.57
C ILE A 134 0.39 0.00 -10.07
N VAL A 135 0.88 1.07 -9.46
CA VAL A 135 1.38 1.08 -8.08
C VAL A 135 0.35 1.69 -7.14
N TYR A 136 0.05 0.99 -6.06
CA TYR A 136 -0.88 1.42 -5.02
C TYR A 136 -0.18 1.46 -3.67
N ASN A 137 -0.27 2.59 -2.97
CA ASN A 137 0.12 2.71 -1.57
C ASN A 137 -1.05 2.34 -0.65
N THR A 138 -0.79 1.60 0.41
CA THR A 138 -1.80 1.25 1.41
C THR A 138 -1.92 2.33 2.47
N ILE A 139 -3.12 2.85 2.68
CA ILE A 139 -3.44 3.94 3.61
C ILE A 139 -4.19 3.39 4.82
N GLN A 140 -3.59 3.51 6.00
CA GLN A 140 -4.12 3.00 7.28
C GLN A 140 -5.01 4.03 7.96
N LEU A 141 -6.32 3.98 7.74
CA LEU A 141 -7.27 5.01 8.16
C LEU A 141 -7.69 4.92 9.64
N TYR A 142 -7.17 3.94 10.39
CA TYR A 142 -7.23 3.95 11.86
C TYR A 142 -6.29 5.00 12.48
N ARG A 143 -5.39 5.60 11.69
CA ARG A 143 -4.54 6.71 12.09
C ARG A 143 -5.25 8.04 11.83
N TRP A 144 -5.22 8.92 12.83
CA TRP A 144 -5.89 10.21 12.76
C TRP A 144 -5.29 11.19 11.74
N ASP A 145 -4.03 10.99 11.34
CA ASP A 145 -3.30 11.88 10.42
C ASP A 145 -3.45 11.54 8.93
N ARG A 146 -4.06 10.39 8.58
CA ARG A 146 -4.01 9.87 7.19
C ARG A 146 -4.93 10.60 6.22
N LEU A 147 -6.07 11.08 6.67
CA LEU A 147 -6.96 11.86 5.82
C LEU A 147 -6.31 13.20 5.41
N ASP A 148 -5.63 13.86 6.35
CA ASP A 148 -4.90 15.09 6.06
C ASP A 148 -3.68 14.84 5.17
N TYR A 149 -2.99 13.72 5.35
CA TYR A 149 -1.93 13.28 4.43
C TYR A 149 -2.45 13.16 3.00
N LEU A 150 -3.55 12.43 2.78
CA LEU A 150 -4.19 12.29 1.46
C LEU A 150 -4.52 13.64 0.84
N LYS A 151 -5.20 14.52 1.59
CA LYS A 151 -5.54 15.87 1.12
C LYS A 151 -4.31 16.68 0.72
N LYS A 152 -3.23 16.61 1.51
CA LYS A 152 -1.97 17.33 1.25
C LYS A 152 -1.29 16.84 -0.03
N ILE A 153 -1.16 15.52 -0.23
CA ILE A 153 -0.49 14.99 -1.44
C ILE A 153 -1.32 15.23 -2.70
N LEU A 154 -2.64 15.07 -2.64
CA LEU A 154 -3.53 15.37 -3.75
C LEU A 154 -3.46 16.84 -4.16
N LYS A 155 -3.44 17.76 -3.19
CA LYS A 155 -3.25 19.20 -3.46
C LYS A 155 -1.89 19.48 -4.07
N LYS A 156 -0.81 18.92 -3.50
CA LYS A 156 0.57 19.14 -3.94
C LYS A 156 0.79 18.69 -5.39
N TYR A 157 0.23 17.56 -5.77
CA TYR A 157 0.42 16.95 -7.09
C TYR A 157 -0.79 17.07 -8.02
N LYS A 158 -1.68 18.04 -7.78
CA LYS A 158 -2.91 18.24 -8.58
C LYS A 158 -2.65 18.37 -10.09
N ALA A 159 -1.57 19.05 -10.47
CA ALA A 159 -1.19 19.29 -11.86
C ALA A 159 -0.10 18.34 -12.37
N SER A 160 0.21 17.25 -11.64
CA SER A 160 1.22 16.28 -12.04
C SER A 160 0.78 15.42 -13.23
N GLY A 161 1.75 14.88 -13.96
CA GLY A 161 1.52 13.98 -15.10
C GLY A 161 1.23 12.53 -14.74
N PHE A 162 1.16 12.17 -13.45
CA PHE A 162 0.88 10.81 -13.00
C PHE A 162 -0.45 10.68 -12.27
N ASN A 163 -0.92 9.44 -12.07
CA ASN A 163 -2.14 9.11 -11.35
C ASN A 163 -1.82 8.43 -10.01
N PHE A 164 -2.71 8.59 -9.02
CA PHE A 164 -2.56 7.95 -7.73
C PHE A 164 -3.20 6.56 -7.71
N GLY A 165 -2.55 5.61 -7.03
CA GLY A 165 -3.12 4.33 -6.65
C GLY A 165 -3.17 4.21 -5.12
N PHE A 166 -4.34 3.95 -4.54
CA PHE A 166 -4.47 3.78 -3.10
C PHE A 166 -5.22 2.50 -2.74
N LYS A 167 -4.72 1.79 -1.74
CA LYS A 167 -5.46 0.74 -1.05
C LYS A 167 -5.90 1.29 0.32
N LEU A 168 -7.20 1.43 0.53
CA LEU A 168 -7.76 1.93 1.78
C LEU A 168 -8.00 0.77 2.74
N VAL A 169 -7.38 0.82 3.90
CA VAL A 169 -7.56 -0.15 5.00
C VAL A 169 -7.84 0.59 6.31
N ARG A 170 -8.45 -0.08 7.30
CA ARG A 170 -8.44 0.47 8.65
C ARG A 170 -7.05 0.38 9.25
N GLY A 171 -6.45 -0.79 9.30
CA GLY A 171 -5.08 -1.04 9.76
C GLY A 171 -4.99 -2.29 10.63
N ALA A 172 -3.78 -2.86 10.75
CA ALA A 172 -3.56 -4.17 11.38
C ALA A 172 -2.74 -4.11 12.69
N TYR A 173 -2.14 -2.97 13.05
CA TYR A 173 -1.17 -2.89 14.14
C TYR A 173 -1.67 -2.08 15.36
N MET A 174 -2.99 -1.92 15.52
CA MET A 174 -3.61 -1.00 16.50
C MET A 174 -3.08 -1.20 17.94
N GLU A 175 -3.08 -2.43 18.41
CA GLU A 175 -2.65 -2.73 19.79
C GLU A 175 -1.15 -2.49 19.98
N LYS A 176 -0.33 -2.92 19.01
CA LYS A 176 1.10 -2.69 18.99
C LYS A 176 1.41 -1.19 19.02
N GLU A 177 0.77 -0.40 18.17
CA GLU A 177 0.97 1.04 18.10
C GLU A 177 0.58 1.77 19.38
N ARG A 178 -0.56 1.39 19.99
CA ARG A 178 -0.98 1.94 21.29
C ARG A 178 0.01 1.60 22.41
N LEU A 179 0.51 0.36 22.43
CA LEU A 179 1.51 -0.08 23.39
C LEU A 179 2.83 0.68 23.22
N MET A 180 3.31 0.84 21.98
CA MET A 180 4.53 1.57 21.68
C MET A 180 4.41 3.04 22.05
N ALA A 181 3.28 3.67 21.74
CA ALA A 181 3.01 5.06 22.14
C ALA A 181 3.02 5.25 23.67
N LYS A 182 2.40 4.30 24.42
CA LYS A 182 2.42 4.33 25.89
C LYS A 182 3.84 4.18 26.44
N LYS A 183 4.63 3.22 25.92
CA LYS A 183 6.03 3.00 26.34
C LYS A 183 6.93 4.20 26.01
N GLY A 184 6.77 4.75 24.82
CA GLY A 184 7.56 5.89 24.33
C GLY A 184 7.06 7.25 24.81
N LYS A 185 5.95 7.31 25.57
CA LYS A 185 5.33 8.55 26.09
C LYS A 185 5.02 9.59 24.99
N TYR A 186 4.60 9.12 23.81
CA TYR A 186 4.14 9.99 22.72
C TYR A 186 2.66 9.78 22.42
N LYS A 187 2.05 10.75 21.69
CA LYS A 187 0.65 10.64 21.28
C LYS A 187 0.47 9.46 20.33
N SER A 188 -0.43 8.53 20.66
CA SER A 188 -0.74 7.41 19.78
C SER A 188 -1.17 7.91 18.38
N PRO A 189 -0.65 7.31 17.29
CA PRO A 189 -1.11 7.62 15.95
C PRO A 189 -2.53 7.12 15.66
N ILE A 190 -3.05 6.24 16.51
CA ILE A 190 -4.35 5.59 16.34
C ILE A 190 -5.48 6.51 16.79
N CYS A 191 -6.57 6.54 16.04
CA CYS A 191 -7.83 7.20 16.41
C CYS A 191 -8.29 6.75 17.80
N SER A 192 -8.90 7.67 18.55
CA SER A 192 -9.31 7.41 19.94
C SER A 192 -10.39 6.35 20.04
N THR A 193 -11.34 6.37 19.10
CA THR A 193 -12.47 5.43 19.06
C THR A 193 -12.57 4.70 17.71
N LYS A 194 -13.32 3.59 17.72
CA LYS A 194 -13.70 2.90 16.49
C LYS A 194 -14.51 3.81 15.56
N ASN A 195 -15.41 4.61 16.11
CA ASN A 195 -16.23 5.54 15.34
C ASN A 195 -15.38 6.60 14.62
N ASP A 196 -14.31 7.11 15.25
CA ASP A 196 -13.38 8.04 14.58
C ASP A 196 -12.64 7.35 13.44
N THR A 197 -12.24 6.08 13.61
CA THR A 197 -11.66 5.27 12.54
C THR A 197 -12.63 5.08 11.39
N ASP A 198 -13.90 4.75 11.68
CA ASP A 198 -14.92 4.53 10.67
C ASP A 198 -15.22 5.84 9.89
N LYS A 199 -15.34 6.97 10.59
CA LYS A 199 -15.50 8.29 9.95
C LYS A 199 -14.30 8.65 9.07
N ASN A 200 -13.08 8.40 9.55
CA ASN A 200 -11.86 8.69 8.82
C ASN A 200 -11.78 7.85 7.52
N PHE A 201 -12.14 6.56 7.61
CA PHE A 201 -12.23 5.65 6.48
C PHE A 201 -13.28 6.12 5.47
N ASP A 202 -14.48 6.41 5.92
CA ASP A 202 -15.59 6.83 5.07
C ASP A 202 -15.34 8.17 4.39
N ASN A 203 -14.71 9.13 5.08
CA ASN A 203 -14.29 10.40 4.50
C ASN A 203 -13.18 10.22 3.45
N ALA A 204 -12.27 9.26 3.67
CA ALA A 204 -11.26 8.93 2.66
C ALA A 204 -11.89 8.30 1.42
N VAL A 205 -12.89 7.42 1.58
CA VAL A 205 -13.65 6.87 0.46
C VAL A 205 -14.30 7.99 -0.36
N GLU A 206 -14.99 8.96 0.29
CA GLU A 206 -15.58 10.11 -0.41
C GLU A 206 -14.53 10.92 -1.16
N LEU A 207 -13.37 11.19 -0.52
CA LEU A 207 -12.27 11.91 -1.15
C LEU A 207 -11.75 11.20 -2.41
N MET A 208 -11.72 9.85 -2.42
CA MET A 208 -11.35 9.08 -3.62
C MET A 208 -12.38 9.29 -4.74
N PHE A 209 -13.68 9.17 -4.44
CA PHE A 209 -14.74 9.38 -5.42
C PHE A 209 -14.77 10.81 -5.99
N ASP A 210 -14.43 11.80 -5.19
CA ASP A 210 -14.34 13.21 -5.64
C ASP A 210 -13.15 13.45 -6.60
N ASN A 211 -12.22 12.48 -6.72
CA ASN A 211 -11.00 12.62 -7.50
C ASN A 211 -10.77 11.46 -8.50
N LEU A 212 -11.81 10.77 -8.96
CA LEU A 212 -11.75 9.61 -9.85
C LEU A 212 -10.94 9.82 -11.14
N LYS A 213 -10.83 11.06 -11.63
CA LYS A 213 -10.02 11.39 -12.82
C LYS A 213 -8.51 11.23 -12.59
N LYS A 214 -8.07 11.16 -11.31
CA LYS A 214 -6.66 11.14 -10.91
C LYS A 214 -6.32 9.99 -9.98
N ILE A 215 -7.32 9.25 -9.51
CA ILE A 215 -7.15 8.21 -8.50
C ILE A 215 -7.83 6.94 -8.96
N ASP A 216 -7.10 5.84 -8.92
CA ASP A 216 -7.66 4.48 -8.85
C ASP A 216 -7.46 3.95 -7.42
N PHE A 217 -8.44 3.25 -6.87
CA PHE A 217 -8.36 2.83 -5.48
C PHE A 217 -9.02 1.48 -5.20
N PHE A 218 -8.47 0.79 -4.22
CA PHE A 218 -8.91 -0.50 -3.71
C PHE A 218 -9.48 -0.32 -2.30
N VAL A 219 -10.71 -0.72 -2.06
CA VAL A 219 -11.37 -0.65 -0.74
C VAL A 219 -11.25 -2.00 -0.05
N ALA A 220 -10.38 -2.11 0.95
CA ALA A 220 -10.13 -3.34 1.69
C ALA A 220 -10.80 -3.27 3.08
N THR A 221 -12.05 -3.69 3.16
CA THR A 221 -12.82 -3.69 4.41
C THR A 221 -13.89 -4.77 4.43
N HIS A 222 -14.14 -5.32 5.62
CA HIS A 222 -15.30 -6.17 5.93
C HIS A 222 -16.45 -5.40 6.59
N ASN A 223 -16.30 -4.07 6.79
CA ASN A 223 -17.34 -3.26 7.40
C ASN A 223 -18.50 -3.08 6.42
N GLU A 224 -19.67 -3.60 6.77
CA GLU A 224 -20.85 -3.61 5.93
C GLU A 224 -21.32 -2.20 5.56
N ASN A 225 -21.37 -1.28 6.53
CA ASN A 225 -21.80 0.10 6.30
C ASN A 225 -20.89 0.83 5.31
N SER A 226 -19.56 0.63 5.43
CA SER A 226 -18.59 1.20 4.47
C SER A 226 -18.74 0.58 3.08
N ASN A 227 -19.01 -0.74 2.98
CA ASN A 227 -19.28 -1.38 1.69
C ASN A 227 -20.56 -0.84 1.05
N TYR A 228 -21.66 -0.69 1.79
CA TYR A 228 -22.88 -0.06 1.27
C TYR A 228 -22.65 1.38 0.82
N LYS A 229 -21.83 2.14 1.54
CA LYS A 229 -21.46 3.49 1.15
C LYS A 229 -20.71 3.50 -0.18
N VAL A 230 -19.73 2.62 -0.35
CA VAL A 230 -18.99 2.45 -1.62
C VAL A 230 -19.93 2.14 -2.76
N MET A 231 -20.82 1.15 -2.59
CA MET A 231 -21.82 0.77 -3.62
C MET A 231 -22.72 1.95 -4.02
N LYS A 232 -23.18 2.76 -3.05
CA LYS A 232 -23.98 3.96 -3.33
C LYS A 232 -23.20 5.01 -4.13
N LEU A 233 -21.92 5.22 -3.77
CA LEU A 233 -21.06 6.16 -4.46
C LEU A 233 -20.69 5.66 -5.88
N MET A 234 -20.45 4.35 -6.08
CA MET A 234 -20.27 3.75 -7.39
C MET A 234 -21.48 4.01 -8.28
N LYS A 235 -22.69 3.70 -7.80
CA LYS A 235 -23.94 3.96 -8.54
C LYS A 235 -24.11 5.44 -8.89
N LYS A 236 -23.85 6.35 -7.94
CA LYS A 236 -23.92 7.81 -8.15
C LYS A 236 -22.97 8.30 -9.24
N ASN A 237 -21.79 7.68 -9.37
CA ASN A 237 -20.77 8.05 -10.34
C ASN A 237 -20.83 7.23 -11.64
N GLY A 238 -21.88 6.42 -11.84
CA GLY A 238 -22.05 5.61 -13.07
C GLY A 238 -21.03 4.48 -13.21
N LEU A 239 -20.38 4.07 -12.12
CA LEU A 239 -19.48 2.92 -12.12
C LEU A 239 -20.31 1.63 -11.97
N GLN A 240 -20.11 0.71 -12.90
CA GLN A 240 -20.73 -0.63 -12.84
C GLN A 240 -19.81 -1.59 -12.08
N ASN A 241 -20.42 -2.63 -11.50
CA ASN A 241 -19.70 -3.74 -10.85
C ASN A 241 -18.95 -4.60 -11.89
#